data_21e6bc161134de4211e0234c086bcf3d
#
_entry.id   21e6bc161134de4211e0234c086bcf3d
#
_cell.length_a   1.000
_cell.length_b   1.000
_cell.length_c   1.000
_cell.angle_alpha   90.00
_cell.angle_beta   90.00
_cell.angle_gamma   90.00
#
_symmetry.space_group_name_H-M   'P 1'
#
loop_
_entity.id
_entity.type
_entity.pdbx_description
1 polymer ?
#
loop_
_entity_poly.entity_id
_entity_poly.type
_entity_poly.pdbx_seq_one_letter_code
_entity_poly.pdbx_strand_id
1 'polypeptide(L)'
;EFFTDANCTNKVTTWKQSDGKFKVTREENNDGTHTMTISMTDDGLAEINTANTAYDNDNGKLYAGYSNYTLRIRYDAKLNSDESLVYGDNGNKNEVVLTWKRTNDTYYDTLIDDAHIYTYATNITKTFSDGKEEQTMFDNVLFKAQNASDGYYVIAQLNEDEGIWYVTGHTDKEASATAMHPVEWNGKKGQIILKGVEDDQYIWTELETANGYTLLKNNIDVTITSVDDANRPCDIYSKDTLGVIQNDPRYGFDNNLDLHLANIPQTQLAHNYQTASATV
;
A
#
# COMPACT_ATOMS: atom_id res chain seq x y z
N GLU A 1 -5.77 -4.12 17.06
CA GLU A 1 -5.34 -3.74 18.40
C GLU A 1 -5.88 -2.36 18.77
N PHE A 2 -6.24 -2.15 20.04
CA PHE A 2 -6.75 -0.88 20.55
C PHE A 2 -5.73 -0.25 21.49
N PHE A 3 -5.64 1.08 21.46
CA PHE A 3 -4.72 1.88 22.29
C PHE A 3 -5.43 3.11 22.86
N THR A 4 -4.95 3.61 24.00
CA THR A 4 -5.52 4.78 24.68
C THR A 4 -4.72 6.06 24.44
N ASP A 5 -3.75 6.05 23.55
CA ASP A 5 -2.89 7.20 23.24
C ASP A 5 -2.62 7.33 21.75
N ALA A 6 -2.22 8.53 21.35
CA ALA A 6 -1.97 8.89 19.95
C ALA A 6 -0.82 8.10 19.30
N ASN A 7 0.16 7.68 20.10
CA ASN A 7 1.37 7.02 19.61
C ASN A 7 1.24 5.49 19.62
N CYS A 8 0.07 4.95 19.98
CA CYS A 8 -0.19 3.51 20.09
C CYS A 8 0.81 2.79 21.03
N THR A 9 1.17 3.41 22.17
CA THR A 9 2.08 2.84 23.15
C THR A 9 1.33 2.16 24.30
N ASN A 10 0.15 2.67 24.66
CA ASN A 10 -0.66 2.16 25.76
C ASN A 10 -1.78 1.25 25.23
N LYS A 11 -1.45 -0.03 25.06
CA LYS A 11 -2.38 -1.02 24.53
C LYS A 11 -3.50 -1.37 25.52
N VAL A 12 -4.73 -1.42 25.01
CA VAL A 12 -5.89 -1.93 25.78
C VAL A 12 -5.82 -3.46 25.78
N THR A 13 -5.19 -4.03 26.79
CA THR A 13 -4.92 -5.49 26.85
C THR A 13 -6.15 -6.33 27.16
N THR A 14 -7.19 -5.72 27.72
CA THR A 14 -8.47 -6.37 28.04
C THR A 14 -9.43 -6.47 26.84
N TRP A 15 -9.10 -5.83 25.71
CA TRP A 15 -9.91 -5.88 24.51
C TRP A 15 -9.31 -6.81 23.47
N LYS A 16 -9.64 -8.08 23.61
CA LYS A 16 -9.41 -9.10 22.59
C LYS A 16 -10.74 -9.46 21.96
N GLN A 17 -10.72 -9.97 20.74
CA GLN A 17 -11.94 -10.43 20.08
C GLN A 17 -12.66 -11.51 20.88
N SER A 18 -11.91 -12.34 21.65
CA SER A 18 -12.46 -13.33 22.58
C SER A 18 -13.17 -12.74 23.79
N ASP A 19 -12.88 -11.49 24.14
CA ASP A 19 -13.42 -10.86 25.34
C ASP A 19 -14.79 -10.22 25.12
N GLY A 20 -15.33 -10.35 23.89
CA GLY A 20 -16.69 -9.95 23.54
C GLY A 20 -16.95 -8.43 23.56
N LYS A 21 -15.90 -7.59 23.56
CA LYS A 21 -16.03 -6.13 23.57
C LYS A 21 -16.29 -5.56 22.17
N PHE A 22 -15.87 -6.27 21.15
CA PHE A 22 -16.07 -5.92 19.74
C PHE A 22 -16.14 -7.17 18.88
N LYS A 23 -16.66 -7.02 17.67
CA LYS A 23 -16.67 -8.04 16.62
C LYS A 23 -15.92 -7.53 15.42
N VAL A 24 -15.22 -8.41 14.72
CA VAL A 24 -14.56 -8.09 13.44
C VAL A 24 -15.10 -9.01 12.38
N THR A 25 -15.61 -8.45 11.30
CA THR A 25 -15.94 -9.18 10.07
C THR A 25 -15.04 -8.69 8.93
N ARG A 26 -14.78 -9.54 7.97
CA ARG A 26 -14.03 -9.24 6.76
C ARG A 26 -14.80 -9.77 5.57
N GLU A 27 -14.92 -8.96 4.56
CA GLU A 27 -15.63 -9.26 3.32
C GLU A 27 -14.76 -8.87 2.15
N GLU A 28 -14.72 -9.69 1.13
CA GLU A 28 -14.14 -9.38 -0.16
C GLU A 28 -15.26 -8.84 -1.06
N ASN A 29 -15.05 -7.69 -1.65
CA ASN A 29 -16.01 -7.02 -2.50
C ASN A 29 -15.86 -7.50 -3.95
N ASN A 30 -16.91 -7.31 -4.77
CA ASN A 30 -16.91 -7.74 -6.17
C ASN A 30 -15.88 -7.01 -7.05
N ASP A 31 -15.33 -5.92 -6.57
CA ASP A 31 -14.31 -5.11 -7.24
C ASP A 31 -12.87 -5.45 -6.79
N GLY A 32 -12.70 -6.53 -6.00
CA GLY A 32 -11.41 -6.96 -5.46
C GLY A 32 -10.96 -6.18 -4.22
N THR A 33 -11.73 -5.20 -3.77
CA THR A 33 -11.43 -4.51 -2.50
C THR A 33 -11.88 -5.35 -1.30
N HIS A 34 -11.35 -5.04 -0.12
CA HIS A 34 -11.69 -5.72 1.12
C HIS A 34 -12.29 -4.76 2.14
N THR A 35 -13.38 -5.15 2.76
CA THR A 35 -13.99 -4.41 3.85
C THR A 35 -13.74 -5.12 5.17
N MET A 36 -13.18 -4.40 6.15
CA MET A 36 -13.08 -4.86 7.52
C MET A 36 -14.02 -4.03 8.40
N THR A 37 -15.02 -4.67 8.98
CA THR A 37 -15.96 -4.02 9.89
C THR A 37 -15.61 -4.36 11.34
N ILE A 38 -15.45 -3.34 12.17
CA ILE A 38 -15.26 -3.46 13.61
C ILE A 38 -16.50 -2.90 14.30
N SER A 39 -17.31 -3.77 14.86
CA SER A 39 -18.55 -3.40 15.56
C SER A 39 -18.36 -3.54 17.07
N MET A 40 -18.60 -2.45 17.81
CA MET A 40 -18.59 -2.48 19.27
C MET A 40 -19.82 -3.21 19.78
N THR A 41 -19.64 -4.00 20.82
CA THR A 41 -20.76 -4.61 21.57
C THR A 41 -21.27 -3.66 22.65
N ASP A 42 -22.41 -3.97 23.27
CA ASP A 42 -22.93 -3.20 24.38
C ASP A 42 -21.92 -3.11 25.55
N ASP A 43 -21.21 -4.20 25.83
CA ASP A 43 -20.16 -4.23 26.85
C ASP A 43 -18.96 -3.33 26.46
N GLY A 44 -18.58 -3.30 25.19
CA GLY A 44 -17.54 -2.42 24.66
C GLY A 44 -17.95 -0.95 24.72
N LEU A 45 -19.19 -0.66 24.32
CA LEU A 45 -19.76 0.69 24.39
C LEU A 45 -19.87 1.18 25.83
N ALA A 46 -20.24 0.31 26.78
CA ALA A 46 -20.30 0.65 28.19
C ALA A 46 -18.91 1.09 28.71
N GLU A 47 -17.83 0.40 28.31
CA GLU A 47 -16.46 0.81 28.66
C GLU A 47 -16.03 2.12 28.02
N ILE A 48 -16.40 2.37 26.76
CA ILE A 48 -16.12 3.63 26.08
C ILE A 48 -16.84 4.80 26.76
N ASN A 49 -18.06 4.60 27.20
CA ASN A 49 -18.89 5.65 27.79
C ASN A 49 -18.62 5.90 29.28
N THR A 50 -17.81 5.08 29.93
CA THR A 50 -17.49 5.19 31.35
C THR A 50 -16.18 5.94 31.54
N ALA A 51 -16.14 6.93 32.43
CA ALA A 51 -14.96 7.76 32.66
C ALA A 51 -13.85 7.05 33.46
N ASN A 52 -14.23 6.15 34.37
CA ASN A 52 -13.31 5.39 35.22
C ASN A 52 -13.85 3.97 35.36
N THR A 53 -13.00 3.07 35.83
CA THR A 53 -13.42 1.71 36.14
C THR A 53 -14.62 1.73 37.09
N ALA A 54 -15.72 1.15 36.69
CA ALA A 54 -16.98 1.14 37.43
C ALA A 54 -17.57 -0.27 37.45
N TYR A 55 -18.19 -0.61 38.60
CA TYR A 55 -18.92 -1.86 38.76
C TYR A 55 -20.40 -1.62 38.48
N ASP A 56 -20.95 -2.36 37.54
CA ASP A 56 -22.37 -2.37 37.27
C ASP A 56 -23.06 -3.44 38.11
N ASN A 57 -23.86 -2.97 39.07
CA ASN A 57 -24.57 -3.86 39.98
C ASN A 57 -25.73 -4.61 39.34
N ASP A 58 -26.29 -4.10 38.26
CA ASP A 58 -27.46 -4.69 37.62
C ASP A 58 -27.07 -5.96 36.81
N ASN A 59 -25.89 -5.99 36.24
CA ASN A 59 -25.39 -7.13 35.47
C ASN A 59 -24.17 -7.84 36.10
N GLY A 60 -23.67 -7.35 37.24
CA GLY A 60 -22.54 -7.93 37.94
C GLY A 60 -21.20 -7.80 37.22
N LYS A 61 -21.05 -6.81 36.33
CA LYS A 61 -19.85 -6.63 35.51
C LYS A 61 -19.00 -5.46 35.96
N LEU A 62 -17.69 -5.63 35.82
CA LEU A 62 -16.70 -4.56 35.98
C LEU A 62 -16.34 -4.02 34.58
N TYR A 63 -16.56 -2.73 34.36
CA TYR A 63 -16.18 -2.05 33.14
C TYR A 63 -14.93 -1.19 33.40
N ALA A 64 -13.95 -1.30 32.51
CA ALA A 64 -12.89 -0.32 32.40
C ALA A 64 -13.44 0.99 31.83
N GLY A 65 -12.93 2.14 32.27
CA GLY A 65 -13.40 3.44 31.84
C GLY A 65 -12.48 4.05 30.79
N TYR A 66 -12.99 4.31 29.59
CA TYR A 66 -12.20 4.87 28.48
C TYR A 66 -12.72 6.20 27.94
N SER A 67 -13.78 6.79 28.51
CA SER A 67 -14.37 8.04 27.99
C SER A 67 -13.45 9.25 28.05
N ASN A 68 -12.42 9.20 28.90
CA ASN A 68 -11.40 10.25 29.04
C ASN A 68 -10.19 10.06 28.10
N TYR A 69 -10.20 9.03 27.27
CA TYR A 69 -9.09 8.69 26.39
C TYR A 69 -9.49 8.83 24.92
N THR A 70 -8.52 9.08 24.08
CA THR A 70 -8.68 8.91 22.63
C THR A 70 -8.33 7.46 22.30
N LEU A 71 -9.36 6.68 21.95
CA LEU A 71 -9.13 5.31 21.48
C LEU A 71 -8.61 5.30 20.06
N ARG A 72 -7.52 4.58 19.83
CA ARG A 72 -6.95 4.34 18.53
C ARG A 72 -7.00 2.86 18.19
N ILE A 73 -7.28 2.59 16.92
CA ILE A 73 -7.27 1.24 16.38
C ILE A 73 -6.08 1.14 15.41
N ARG A 74 -5.23 0.15 15.62
CA ARG A 74 -4.13 -0.18 14.71
C ARG A 74 -4.36 -1.57 14.14
N TYR A 75 -4.21 -1.68 12.85
CA TYR A 75 -4.19 -2.96 12.13
C TYR A 75 -3.08 -2.92 11.07
N ASP A 76 -2.61 -4.09 10.71
CA ASP A 76 -1.66 -4.26 9.62
C ASP A 76 -2.42 -4.82 8.42
N ALA A 77 -2.13 -4.30 7.24
CA ALA A 77 -2.67 -4.76 5.96
C ALA A 77 -1.52 -4.94 4.97
N LYS A 78 -1.71 -5.83 4.02
CA LYS A 78 -0.80 -6.07 2.93
C LYS A 78 -1.50 -5.72 1.62
N LEU A 79 -0.82 -5.01 0.74
CA LEU A 79 -1.29 -4.82 -0.62
C LEU A 79 -1.34 -6.17 -1.33
N ASN A 80 -2.47 -6.47 -1.95
CA ASN A 80 -2.59 -7.63 -2.81
C ASN A 80 -1.90 -7.33 -4.14
N SER A 81 -1.36 -8.37 -4.78
CA SER A 81 -0.78 -8.29 -6.12
C SER A 81 -1.80 -8.66 -7.20
N ASP A 82 -3.05 -8.26 -7.03
CA ASP A 82 -4.12 -8.53 -7.98
C ASP A 82 -4.32 -7.38 -8.99
N GLU A 83 -5.24 -7.58 -9.93
CA GLU A 83 -5.54 -6.60 -10.97
C GLU A 83 -6.11 -5.27 -10.44
N SER A 84 -6.61 -5.25 -9.21
CA SER A 84 -7.16 -4.05 -8.57
C SER A 84 -6.08 -3.11 -8.03
N LEU A 85 -4.83 -3.58 -7.91
CA LEU A 85 -3.73 -2.78 -7.39
C LEU A 85 -3.34 -1.66 -8.37
N VAL A 86 -3.37 -0.43 -7.88
CA VAL A 86 -3.00 0.77 -8.64
C VAL A 86 -1.54 1.09 -8.40
N TYR A 87 -0.77 1.19 -9.50
CA TYR A 87 0.63 1.61 -9.48
C TYR A 87 0.75 3.08 -9.83
N GLY A 88 1.63 3.79 -9.12
CA GLY A 88 1.91 5.21 -9.32
C GLY A 88 1.14 6.12 -8.38
N ASP A 89 1.08 7.40 -8.72
CA ASP A 89 0.64 8.48 -7.82
C ASP A 89 -0.86 8.53 -7.53
N ASN A 90 -1.69 7.75 -8.22
CA ASN A 90 -3.09 7.61 -7.83
C ASN A 90 -3.24 6.81 -6.52
N GLY A 91 -2.29 5.94 -6.24
CA GLY A 91 -2.24 5.16 -5.00
C GLY A 91 -3.40 4.20 -4.82
N ASN A 92 -3.33 3.48 -3.72
CA ASN A 92 -4.33 2.51 -3.30
C ASN A 92 -5.05 3.06 -2.07
N LYS A 93 -6.32 3.40 -2.22
CA LYS A 93 -7.12 4.03 -1.19
C LYS A 93 -7.42 3.06 -0.05
N ASN A 94 -7.19 3.52 1.18
CA ASN A 94 -7.69 2.90 2.39
C ASN A 94 -8.67 3.86 3.05
N GLU A 95 -9.95 3.57 2.97
CA GLU A 95 -11.00 4.41 3.54
C GLU A 95 -11.43 3.87 4.91
N VAL A 96 -11.59 4.75 5.88
CA VAL A 96 -12.20 4.44 7.16
C VAL A 96 -13.52 5.19 7.31
N VAL A 97 -14.55 4.46 7.69
CA VAL A 97 -15.87 5.01 7.96
C VAL A 97 -16.22 4.74 9.41
N LEU A 98 -16.35 5.79 10.20
CA LEU A 98 -16.84 5.70 11.57
C LEU A 98 -18.33 6.07 11.58
N THR A 99 -19.18 5.14 11.97
CA THR A 99 -20.60 5.37 12.15
C THR A 99 -20.97 5.19 13.62
N TRP A 100 -21.66 6.17 14.17
CA TRP A 100 -22.15 6.09 15.56
C TRP A 100 -23.56 6.61 15.67
N LYS A 101 -24.20 6.25 16.77
CA LYS A 101 -25.58 6.62 17.07
C LYS A 101 -25.69 6.99 18.54
N ARG A 102 -26.50 7.98 18.85
CA ARG A 102 -26.89 8.30 20.23
C ARG A 102 -27.92 7.30 20.74
N THR A 103 -27.84 6.96 22.02
CA THR A 103 -28.58 5.84 22.63
C THR A 103 -30.09 5.86 22.43
N ASN A 104 -30.72 7.02 22.29
CA ASN A 104 -32.17 7.17 22.19
C ASN A 104 -32.64 7.81 20.87
N ASP A 105 -31.80 7.73 19.84
CA ASP A 105 -32.10 8.37 18.57
C ASP A 105 -32.09 7.37 17.42
N THR A 106 -32.92 7.60 16.41
CA THR A 106 -32.87 6.87 15.14
C THR A 106 -31.80 7.44 14.21
N TYR A 107 -31.06 8.37 14.68
CA TYR A 107 -30.14 9.24 14.01
C TYR A 107 -28.71 8.70 14.05
N TYR A 108 -28.06 8.60 12.90
CA TYR A 108 -26.67 8.16 12.75
C TYR A 108 -25.82 9.31 12.24
N ASP A 109 -24.67 9.49 12.87
CA ASP A 109 -23.61 10.33 12.34
C ASP A 109 -22.54 9.47 11.69
N THR A 110 -21.88 9.99 10.67
CA THR A 110 -20.81 9.31 9.95
C THR A 110 -19.66 10.27 9.73
N LEU A 111 -18.47 9.83 10.09
CA LEU A 111 -17.21 10.46 9.75
C LEU A 111 -16.46 9.54 8.77
N ILE A 112 -15.98 10.12 7.69
CA ILE A 112 -15.22 9.40 6.67
C ILE A 112 -13.85 10.07 6.56
N ASP A 113 -12.82 9.24 6.49
CA ASP A 113 -11.45 9.64 6.32
C ASP A 113 -10.74 8.61 5.45
N ASP A 114 -9.73 9.01 4.70
CA ASP A 114 -8.95 8.08 3.91
C ASP A 114 -7.45 8.36 3.96
N ALA A 115 -6.69 7.37 3.51
CA ALA A 115 -5.27 7.46 3.27
C ALA A 115 -4.94 6.64 2.02
N HIS A 116 -3.90 7.04 1.31
CA HIS A 116 -3.43 6.32 0.14
C HIS A 116 -2.09 5.64 0.42
N ILE A 117 -1.94 4.43 -0.10
CA ILE A 117 -0.69 3.70 -0.11
C ILE A 117 -0.21 3.63 -1.55
N TYR A 118 1.03 3.99 -1.78
CA TYR A 118 1.61 4.11 -3.11
C TYR A 118 2.57 2.96 -3.37
N THR A 119 2.53 2.46 -4.58
CA THR A 119 3.50 1.49 -5.08
C THR A 119 3.74 1.76 -6.56
N TYR A 120 4.94 1.47 -7.03
CA TYR A 120 5.41 1.87 -8.34
C TYR A 120 5.89 0.66 -9.14
N ALA A 121 6.25 0.94 -10.38
CA ALA A 121 6.91 -0.01 -11.27
C ALA A 121 8.14 0.63 -11.89
N THR A 122 9.12 -0.20 -12.22
CA THR A 122 10.29 0.19 -12.99
C THR A 122 10.58 -0.86 -14.05
N ASN A 123 11.36 -0.51 -15.07
CA ASN A 123 11.78 -1.48 -16.05
C ASN A 123 13.22 -1.31 -16.51
N ILE A 124 13.82 -2.41 -16.89
CA ILE A 124 15.07 -2.49 -17.64
C ILE A 124 14.75 -3.02 -19.04
N THR A 125 15.28 -2.37 -20.06
CA THR A 125 15.29 -2.89 -21.42
C THR A 125 16.69 -3.34 -21.77
N LYS A 126 16.90 -4.64 -21.91
CA LYS A 126 18.15 -5.25 -22.35
C LYS A 126 18.18 -5.32 -23.87
N THR A 127 19.29 -4.89 -24.47
CA THR A 127 19.54 -5.01 -25.89
C THR A 127 20.96 -5.57 -26.12
N PHE A 128 21.22 -6.09 -27.32
CA PHE A 128 22.54 -6.52 -27.74
C PHE A 128 23.05 -5.62 -28.87
N SER A 129 24.33 -5.31 -28.86
CA SER A 129 24.95 -4.35 -29.77
C SER A 129 24.83 -4.73 -31.26
N ASP A 130 24.66 -6.01 -31.57
CA ASP A 130 24.48 -6.54 -32.93
C ASP A 130 23.01 -6.63 -33.35
N GLY A 131 22.09 -6.15 -32.48
CA GLY A 131 20.65 -6.11 -32.74
C GLY A 131 19.95 -7.46 -32.67
N LYS A 132 20.60 -8.49 -32.11
CA LYS A 132 19.93 -9.78 -31.91
C LYS A 132 18.90 -9.71 -30.81
N GLU A 133 17.79 -10.40 -31.01
CA GLU A 133 16.65 -10.43 -30.07
C GLU A 133 16.10 -11.86 -29.88
N GLU A 134 16.99 -12.86 -29.87
CA GLU A 134 16.59 -14.24 -29.61
C GLU A 134 16.29 -14.43 -28.13
N GLN A 135 15.13 -14.99 -27.77
CA GLN A 135 14.74 -15.17 -26.38
C GLN A 135 15.76 -16.00 -25.60
N THR A 136 16.32 -17.02 -26.21
CA THR A 136 17.36 -17.86 -25.59
C THR A 136 18.63 -17.09 -25.19
N MET A 137 18.87 -15.91 -25.77
CA MET A 137 19.97 -15.04 -25.33
C MET A 137 19.57 -14.29 -24.07
N PHE A 138 18.34 -13.79 -24.00
CA PHE A 138 17.82 -13.08 -22.82
C PHE A 138 17.69 -14.01 -21.60
N ASP A 139 17.39 -15.28 -21.80
CA ASP A 139 17.30 -16.28 -20.74
C ASP A 139 18.65 -16.49 -19.99
N ASN A 140 19.76 -16.14 -20.62
CA ASN A 140 21.09 -16.19 -20.00
C ASN A 140 21.55 -14.86 -19.41
N VAL A 141 20.70 -13.84 -19.40
CA VAL A 141 20.98 -12.54 -18.80
C VAL A 141 20.31 -12.46 -17.46
N LEU A 142 21.05 -12.12 -16.41
CA LEU A 142 20.53 -12.02 -15.05
C LEU A 142 20.83 -10.64 -14.47
N PHE A 143 19.82 -10.03 -13.89
CA PHE A 143 19.93 -8.79 -13.13
C PHE A 143 19.42 -8.97 -11.71
N LYS A 144 19.96 -8.22 -10.77
CA LYS A 144 19.39 -8.00 -9.45
C LYS A 144 19.14 -6.52 -9.23
N ALA A 145 18.17 -6.19 -8.36
CA ALA A 145 17.86 -4.84 -7.96
C ALA A 145 18.13 -4.63 -6.47
N GLN A 146 18.72 -3.49 -6.14
CA GLN A 146 18.89 -3.00 -4.78
C GLN A 146 18.17 -1.68 -4.63
N ASN A 147 17.35 -1.53 -3.59
CA ASN A 147 16.91 -0.22 -3.13
C ASN A 147 18.11 0.45 -2.45
N ALA A 148 18.63 1.52 -3.05
CA ALA A 148 19.81 2.20 -2.55
C ALA A 148 19.49 3.18 -1.41
N SER A 149 18.25 3.66 -1.34
CA SER A 149 17.80 4.56 -0.28
C SER A 149 17.71 3.82 1.07
N ASP A 150 17.15 2.63 1.07
CA ASP A 150 16.94 1.82 2.29
C ASP A 150 17.98 0.72 2.48
N GLY A 151 18.76 0.42 1.45
CA GLY A 151 19.90 -0.50 1.52
C GLY A 151 19.54 -1.99 1.38
N TYR A 152 18.30 -2.35 1.06
CA TYR A 152 17.88 -3.74 0.89
C TYR A 152 17.93 -4.22 -0.58
N TYR A 153 17.98 -5.53 -0.76
CA TYR A 153 17.86 -6.18 -2.07
C TYR A 153 16.44 -6.71 -2.28
N VAL A 154 15.98 -6.63 -3.52
CA VAL A 154 14.63 -7.05 -3.91
C VAL A 154 14.52 -8.56 -4.00
N ILE A 155 13.44 -9.11 -3.45
CA ILE A 155 12.96 -10.47 -3.70
C ILE A 155 11.71 -10.35 -4.56
N ALA A 156 11.72 -10.99 -5.73
CA ALA A 156 10.63 -10.91 -6.69
C ALA A 156 10.28 -12.28 -7.27
N GLN A 157 9.08 -12.42 -7.81
CA GLN A 157 8.58 -13.58 -8.50
C GLN A 157 8.06 -13.19 -9.88
N LEU A 158 8.40 -13.96 -10.90
CA LEU A 158 7.89 -13.79 -12.25
C LEU A 158 6.46 -14.35 -12.35
N ASN A 159 5.55 -13.55 -12.88
CA ASN A 159 4.31 -14.03 -13.47
C ASN A 159 4.58 -14.24 -14.96
N GLU A 160 4.72 -15.50 -15.39
CA GLU A 160 5.08 -15.85 -16.75
C GLU A 160 3.99 -15.47 -17.77
N ASP A 161 2.73 -15.52 -17.36
CA ASP A 161 1.58 -15.19 -18.25
C ASP A 161 1.55 -13.70 -18.59
N GLU A 162 1.97 -12.84 -17.67
CA GLU A 162 2.01 -11.40 -17.85
C GLU A 162 3.37 -10.88 -18.33
N GLY A 163 4.44 -11.65 -18.16
CA GLY A 163 5.82 -11.21 -18.38
C GLY A 163 6.26 -10.13 -17.38
N ILE A 164 5.80 -10.20 -16.14
CA ILE A 164 6.02 -9.19 -15.10
C ILE A 164 6.61 -9.83 -13.85
N TRP A 165 7.64 -9.20 -13.30
CA TRP A 165 8.20 -9.51 -12.00
C TRP A 165 7.47 -8.71 -10.91
N TYR A 166 6.99 -9.39 -9.87
CA TYR A 166 6.34 -8.79 -8.72
C TYR A 166 7.22 -8.90 -7.48
N VAL A 167 7.41 -7.78 -6.79
CA VAL A 167 8.11 -7.77 -5.50
C VAL A 167 7.30 -8.57 -4.50
N THR A 168 7.94 -9.56 -3.88
CA THR A 168 7.33 -10.41 -2.84
C THR A 168 7.95 -10.19 -1.46
N GLY A 169 9.08 -9.48 -1.41
CA GLY A 169 9.79 -9.16 -0.19
C GLY A 169 11.13 -8.48 -0.45
N HIS A 170 11.91 -8.36 0.61
CA HIS A 170 13.25 -7.77 0.57
C HIS A 170 14.21 -8.55 1.51
N THR A 171 15.50 -8.34 1.32
CA THR A 171 16.56 -8.97 2.12
C THR A 171 17.77 -8.05 2.22
N ASP A 172 18.44 -8.06 3.38
CA ASP A 172 19.71 -7.35 3.58
C ASP A 172 20.89 -8.11 2.97
N LYS A 173 20.68 -9.37 2.51
CA LYS A 173 21.72 -10.24 1.98
C LYS A 173 21.69 -10.23 0.46
N GLU A 174 22.73 -9.69 -0.14
CA GLU A 174 22.92 -9.66 -1.59
C GLU A 174 22.77 -11.04 -2.25
N ALA A 175 23.34 -12.08 -1.63
CA ALA A 175 23.28 -13.45 -2.15
C ALA A 175 21.87 -14.07 -2.15
N SER A 176 20.90 -13.42 -1.47
CA SER A 176 19.51 -13.85 -1.42
C SER A 176 18.60 -13.00 -2.31
N ALA A 177 19.15 -12.00 -2.99
CA ALA A 177 18.41 -11.21 -3.97
C ALA A 177 17.92 -12.08 -5.13
N THR A 178 16.77 -11.76 -5.67
CA THR A 178 16.28 -12.47 -6.87
C THR A 178 17.11 -12.09 -8.09
N ALA A 179 17.62 -13.09 -8.79
CA ALA A 179 18.20 -12.91 -10.10
C ALA A 179 17.06 -12.96 -11.14
N MET A 180 16.80 -11.83 -11.77
CA MET A 180 15.71 -11.63 -12.74
C MET A 180 16.27 -11.67 -14.16
N HIS A 181 15.64 -12.43 -15.06
CA HIS A 181 15.97 -12.43 -16.47
C HIS A 181 14.99 -11.60 -17.28
N PRO A 182 15.41 -11.00 -18.41
CA PRO A 182 14.53 -10.31 -19.32
C PRO A 182 13.57 -11.28 -20.02
N VAL A 183 12.33 -10.84 -20.16
CA VAL A 183 11.24 -11.59 -20.81
C VAL A 183 10.65 -10.79 -21.96
N GLU A 184 9.70 -11.37 -22.66
CA GLU A 184 8.86 -10.63 -23.61
C GLU A 184 7.69 -9.99 -22.84
N TRP A 185 7.49 -8.70 -23.04
CA TRP A 185 6.36 -7.95 -22.50
C TRP A 185 5.76 -7.04 -23.57
N ASN A 186 4.44 -7.14 -23.78
CA ASN A 186 3.72 -6.40 -24.83
C ASN A 186 4.37 -6.50 -26.22
N GLY A 187 4.82 -7.69 -26.58
CA GLY A 187 5.46 -7.95 -27.88
C GLY A 187 6.89 -7.40 -28.02
N LYS A 188 7.48 -6.90 -26.92
CA LYS A 188 8.87 -6.45 -26.88
C LYS A 188 9.70 -7.42 -26.04
N LYS A 189 10.77 -7.93 -26.61
CA LYS A 189 11.74 -8.78 -25.91
C LYS A 189 12.73 -7.97 -25.09
N GLY A 190 13.43 -8.63 -24.20
CA GLY A 190 14.47 -8.01 -23.41
C GLY A 190 13.96 -7.12 -22.27
N GLN A 191 12.73 -7.29 -21.81
CA GLN A 191 12.13 -6.46 -20.77
C GLN A 191 12.21 -7.12 -19.40
N ILE A 192 12.61 -6.38 -18.38
CA ILE A 192 12.36 -6.70 -16.98
C ILE A 192 11.43 -5.65 -16.43
N ILE A 193 10.16 -5.96 -16.33
CA ILE A 193 9.18 -5.09 -15.68
C ILE A 193 9.09 -5.54 -14.22
N LEU A 194 9.42 -4.66 -13.30
CA LEU A 194 9.36 -4.93 -11.86
C LEU A 194 8.29 -4.05 -11.22
N LYS A 195 7.27 -4.67 -10.65
CA LYS A 195 6.16 -4.00 -9.95
C LYS A 195 6.23 -4.25 -8.45
N GLY A 196 5.73 -3.28 -7.67
CA GLY A 196 5.69 -3.36 -6.21
C GLY A 196 6.90 -2.71 -5.55
N VAL A 197 7.52 -1.75 -6.21
CA VAL A 197 8.65 -0.97 -5.69
C VAL A 197 8.17 0.37 -5.09
N GLU A 198 9.00 0.98 -4.29
CA GLU A 198 8.79 2.29 -3.65
C GLU A 198 9.32 3.43 -4.52
N ASP A 199 9.02 4.67 -4.16
CA ASP A 199 9.50 5.89 -4.80
C ASP A 199 10.92 6.25 -4.33
N ASP A 200 11.88 5.39 -4.66
CA ASP A 200 13.26 5.42 -4.21
C ASP A 200 14.26 5.30 -5.36
N GLN A 201 15.53 5.33 -5.00
CA GLN A 201 16.62 5.04 -5.91
C GLN A 201 16.92 3.53 -5.92
N TYR A 202 16.94 2.95 -7.11
CA TYR A 202 17.28 1.55 -7.34
C TYR A 202 18.56 1.43 -8.14
N ILE A 203 19.40 0.48 -7.74
CA ILE A 203 20.63 0.10 -8.44
C ILE A 203 20.42 -1.29 -9.03
N TRP A 204 20.48 -1.38 -10.35
CA TRP A 204 20.44 -2.64 -11.07
C TRP A 204 21.84 -3.09 -11.44
N THR A 205 22.18 -4.32 -11.10
CA THR A 205 23.48 -4.94 -11.40
C THR A 205 23.27 -6.14 -12.31
N GLU A 206 23.93 -6.14 -13.47
CA GLU A 206 23.97 -7.31 -14.33
C GLU A 206 24.90 -8.37 -13.73
N LEU A 207 24.38 -9.55 -13.47
CA LEU A 207 25.11 -10.67 -12.87
C LEU A 207 25.70 -11.60 -13.92
N GLU A 208 24.92 -11.86 -14.96
CA GLU A 208 25.27 -12.74 -16.07
C GLU A 208 24.77 -12.13 -17.39
N THR A 209 25.45 -12.44 -18.49
CA THR A 209 25.04 -12.01 -19.83
C THR A 209 25.18 -13.17 -20.83
N ALA A 210 24.60 -12.99 -22.02
CA ALA A 210 24.62 -14.02 -23.06
C ALA A 210 26.04 -14.38 -23.51
N ASN A 211 26.23 -15.61 -23.94
CA ASN A 211 27.52 -16.09 -24.43
C ASN A 211 28.03 -15.26 -25.61
N GLY A 212 29.30 -14.84 -25.52
CA GLY A 212 29.95 -14.01 -26.53
C GLY A 212 29.79 -12.51 -26.30
N TYR A 213 29.14 -12.11 -25.21
CA TYR A 213 29.02 -10.71 -24.80
C TYR A 213 29.73 -10.46 -23.48
N THR A 214 30.03 -9.20 -23.20
CA THR A 214 30.66 -8.77 -21.95
C THR A 214 29.61 -8.17 -21.02
N LEU A 215 29.79 -8.41 -19.72
CA LEU A 215 28.96 -7.77 -18.69
C LEU A 215 29.04 -6.26 -18.78
N LEU A 216 27.97 -5.60 -18.38
CA LEU A 216 27.95 -4.16 -18.20
C LEU A 216 29.05 -3.74 -17.21
N LYS A 217 29.79 -2.72 -17.56
CA LYS A 217 30.89 -2.20 -16.71
C LYS A 217 30.36 -1.50 -15.48
N ASN A 218 29.22 -0.85 -15.59
CA ASN A 218 28.61 -0.04 -14.54
C ASN A 218 27.20 -0.57 -14.24
N ASN A 219 26.80 -0.36 -13.00
CA ASN A 219 25.41 -0.56 -12.61
C ASN A 219 24.49 0.45 -13.31
N ILE A 220 23.21 0.18 -13.33
CA ILE A 220 22.17 1.03 -13.89
C ILE A 220 21.40 1.65 -12.73
N ASP A 221 21.43 2.97 -12.65
CA ASP A 221 20.71 3.73 -11.64
C ASP A 221 19.34 4.11 -12.18
N VAL A 222 18.29 3.79 -11.42
CA VAL A 222 16.90 4.14 -11.70
C VAL A 222 16.36 4.88 -10.48
N THR A 223 15.84 6.08 -10.69
CA THR A 223 15.17 6.84 -9.64
C THR A 223 13.68 6.90 -9.96
N ILE A 224 12.88 6.46 -9.01
CA ILE A 224 11.43 6.58 -9.04
C ILE A 224 11.08 7.80 -8.19
N THR A 225 10.37 8.74 -8.78
CA THR A 225 9.93 9.95 -8.11
C THR A 225 8.42 9.96 -8.02
N SER A 226 7.90 10.16 -6.83
CA SER A 226 6.48 10.36 -6.58
C SER A 226 6.08 11.82 -6.77
N VAL A 227 4.77 12.05 -6.88
CA VAL A 227 4.21 13.40 -6.75
C VAL A 227 4.43 13.88 -5.31
N ASP A 228 4.69 15.17 -5.16
CA ASP A 228 4.83 15.82 -3.86
C ASP A 228 3.59 15.52 -2.98
N ASP A 229 3.81 15.24 -1.70
CA ASP A 229 2.74 14.92 -0.73
C ASP A 229 1.62 15.97 -0.70
N ALA A 230 1.95 17.23 -0.98
CA ALA A 230 0.95 18.30 -1.10
C ALA A 230 -0.03 18.12 -2.27
N ASN A 231 0.34 17.30 -3.25
CA ASN A 231 -0.45 17.03 -4.45
C ASN A 231 -1.03 15.62 -4.49
N ARG A 232 -0.85 14.83 -3.43
CA ARG A 232 -1.45 13.50 -3.31
C ARG A 232 -2.92 13.63 -2.88
N PRO A 233 -3.81 12.76 -3.39
CA PRO A 233 -5.19 12.78 -2.94
C PRO A 233 -5.27 12.44 -1.46
N CYS A 234 -5.95 13.29 -0.73
CA CYS A 234 -6.27 13.05 0.67
C CYS A 234 -7.63 13.67 0.94
N ASP A 235 -8.64 12.83 1.11
CA ASP A 235 -10.00 13.25 1.37
C ASP A 235 -10.37 12.94 2.81
N ILE A 236 -10.50 13.99 3.62
CA ILE A 236 -11.13 13.91 4.93
C ILE A 236 -12.40 14.76 4.91
N TYR A 237 -13.50 14.11 5.16
CA TYR A 237 -14.79 14.80 5.26
C TYR A 237 -15.70 14.14 6.29
N SER A 238 -16.49 14.95 6.93
CA SER A 238 -17.58 14.49 7.78
C SER A 238 -18.90 14.65 7.06
N LYS A 239 -19.75 13.66 7.18
CA LYS A 239 -21.12 13.70 6.71
C LYS A 239 -22.03 13.69 7.92
N ASP A 240 -22.76 14.77 8.13
CA ASP A 240 -23.81 14.81 9.13
C ASP A 240 -25.07 14.08 8.64
N THR A 241 -26.03 13.95 9.51
CA THR A 241 -27.29 13.29 9.21
C THR A 241 -28.19 14.04 8.23
N LEU A 242 -27.90 15.28 7.93
CA LEU A 242 -28.56 16.03 6.86
C LEU A 242 -27.91 15.75 5.51
N GLY A 243 -26.85 14.94 5.50
CA GLY A 243 -26.09 14.57 4.29
C GLY A 243 -25.11 15.65 3.84
N VAL A 244 -24.83 16.63 4.68
CA VAL A 244 -23.85 17.68 4.39
C VAL A 244 -22.45 17.08 4.57
N ILE A 245 -21.67 17.13 3.51
CA ILE A 245 -20.25 16.75 3.53
C ILE A 245 -19.47 18.02 3.87
N GLN A 246 -18.69 17.96 4.94
CA GLN A 246 -17.81 19.05 5.34
C GLN A 246 -16.36 18.63 5.05
N ASN A 247 -15.68 19.46 4.28
CA ASN A 247 -14.25 19.28 4.02
C ASN A 247 -13.45 19.63 5.28
N ASP A 248 -12.48 18.80 5.61
CA ASP A 248 -11.54 19.12 6.67
C ASP A 248 -10.46 20.08 6.12
N PRO A 249 -10.40 21.34 6.61
CA PRO A 249 -9.45 22.32 6.09
C PRO A 249 -7.99 21.99 6.37
N ARG A 250 -7.70 21.00 7.23
CA ARG A 250 -6.34 20.56 7.53
C ARG A 250 -5.68 19.85 6.37
N TYR A 251 -6.47 19.29 5.45
CA TYR A 251 -5.99 18.48 4.34
C TYR A 251 -6.14 19.16 2.99
N GLY A 252 -6.55 20.43 2.99
CA GLY A 252 -6.58 21.24 1.78
C GLY A 252 -7.39 20.61 0.66
N PHE A 253 -8.56 20.04 0.97
CA PHE A 253 -9.43 19.47 -0.05
C PHE A 253 -9.61 20.50 -1.16
N ASP A 254 -9.00 20.23 -2.29
CA ASP A 254 -9.13 21.03 -3.49
C ASP A 254 -9.82 20.17 -4.54
N ASN A 255 -11.03 20.58 -4.94
CA ASN A 255 -11.75 19.94 -6.05
C ASN A 255 -10.93 19.89 -7.34
N ASN A 256 -9.89 20.72 -7.46
CA ASN A 256 -8.97 20.66 -8.59
C ASN A 256 -7.98 19.48 -8.50
N LEU A 257 -7.70 18.97 -7.31
CA LEU A 257 -6.83 17.80 -7.13
C LEU A 257 -7.49 16.54 -7.69
N ASP A 258 -8.76 16.31 -7.40
CA ASP A 258 -9.52 15.20 -7.96
C ASP A 258 -9.57 15.27 -9.50
N LEU A 259 -9.75 16.47 -10.06
CA LEU A 259 -9.72 16.67 -11.51
C LEU A 259 -8.33 16.44 -12.10
N HIS A 260 -7.29 16.81 -11.40
CA HIS A 260 -5.91 16.62 -11.84
C HIS A 260 -5.53 15.13 -11.82
N LEU A 261 -5.91 14.40 -10.81
CA LEU A 261 -5.66 12.97 -10.65
C LEU A 261 -6.52 12.11 -11.58
N ALA A 262 -7.80 12.45 -11.73
CA ALA A 262 -8.70 11.77 -12.66
C ALA A 262 -8.28 11.94 -14.13
N ASN A 263 -7.53 12.99 -14.45
CA ASN A 263 -7.06 13.29 -15.78
C ASN A 263 -5.64 12.78 -16.10
N ILE A 264 -4.94 12.12 -15.16
CA ILE A 264 -3.68 11.46 -15.45
C ILE A 264 -4.00 10.13 -16.14
N PRO A 265 -3.80 9.99 -17.47
CA PRO A 265 -3.98 8.69 -18.10
C PRO A 265 -3.06 7.66 -17.47
N GLN A 266 -3.51 6.43 -17.33
CA GLN A 266 -2.69 5.31 -16.84
C GLN A 266 -1.33 5.22 -17.57
N THR A 267 -1.30 5.58 -18.84
CA THR A 267 -0.06 5.69 -19.65
C THR A 267 0.88 6.79 -19.16
N GLN A 268 0.40 7.79 -18.45
CA GLN A 268 1.23 8.86 -17.88
C GLN A 268 1.74 8.52 -16.48
N LEU A 269 1.18 7.54 -15.80
CA LEU A 269 1.78 6.96 -14.59
C LEU A 269 3.20 6.45 -14.86
N ALA A 270 3.48 6.08 -16.12
CA ALA A 270 4.82 5.78 -16.58
C ALA A 270 5.81 6.96 -16.48
N HIS A 271 5.33 8.19 -16.33
CA HIS A 271 6.19 9.35 -16.10
C HIS A 271 6.72 9.45 -14.67
N ASN A 272 6.10 8.74 -13.75
CA ASN A 272 6.48 8.77 -12.33
C ASN A 272 7.54 7.72 -12.00
N TYR A 273 7.92 6.89 -12.95
CA TYR A 273 9.06 5.99 -12.81
C TYR A 273 9.97 6.09 -14.03
N GLN A 274 11.23 5.86 -13.79
CA GLN A 274 12.24 5.92 -14.83
C GLN A 274 12.46 4.55 -15.45
N THR A 275 12.77 4.59 -16.73
CA THR A 275 13.18 3.41 -17.48
C THR A 275 14.68 3.47 -17.71
N ALA A 276 15.39 2.41 -17.41
CA ALA A 276 16.78 2.24 -17.75
C ALA A 276 16.95 1.19 -18.85
N SER A 277 17.82 1.48 -19.77
CA SER A 277 18.18 0.55 -20.86
C SER A 277 19.65 0.15 -20.71
N ALA A 278 19.92 -1.13 -20.85
CA ALA A 278 21.26 -1.66 -20.91
C ALA A 278 21.55 -2.14 -22.36
N THR A 279 22.71 -1.74 -22.86
CA THR A 279 23.21 -2.19 -24.17
C THR A 279 24.61 -2.79 -23.99
N VAL A 280 24.87 -3.95 -24.57
CA VAL A 280 26.15 -4.66 -24.54
C VAL A 280 26.73 -4.72 -25.94
#